data_87d10bc9b9ef161efd9e3a176b936b8a
#
_entry.id   87d10bc9b9ef161efd9e3a176b936b8a
#
_cell.length_a   1.000
_cell.length_b   1.000
_cell.length_c   1.000
_cell.angle_alpha   90.00
_cell.angle_beta   90.00
_cell.angle_gamma   90.00
#
_symmetry.space_group_name_H-M   'P 1'
#
loop_
_entity.id
_entity.type
_entity.pdbx_description
1 polymer ?
#
loop_
_entity_poly.entity_id
_entity_poly.type
_entity_poly.pdbx_seq_one_letter_code
_entity_poly.pdbx_strand_id
1 'polypeptide(L)'
;MADLKKTFAPKPKEHDIQMQQYLLGSMICKFTMPKHMIVGINNAYDKAKDLPAHNDHLAGKIANEFKVTDILSDDDKSAFRMCFQQYLHSIQKPFWHIDLENAWINDMKAGEYNPFHWHTSTMTDLGMSSVLVLKRPKTYGKEFSREDTPANGRLEFNGGQQDPLSISQLRVDAQVGDLYIFPYTMLHGVYPFNGTDEVRRTMSYNCNLYKPGQVQTEGE
;
A
#
# COMPACT_ATOMS: atom_id res chain seq x y z
N MET A 1 0.77 12.53 11.14
CA MET A 1 0.70 13.26 9.87
C MET A 1 0.91 14.71 10.17
N ALA A 2 2.04 15.30 9.80
CA ALA A 2 2.07 16.74 9.66
C ALA A 2 1.03 17.09 8.58
N ASP A 3 0.11 17.96 8.91
CA ASP A 3 -0.95 18.39 8.00
C ASP A 3 -0.28 19.14 6.84
N LEU A 4 -0.02 18.42 5.74
CA LEU A 4 0.59 18.97 4.51
C LEU A 4 -0.16 20.23 4.02
N LYS A 5 -1.45 20.35 4.36
CA LYS A 5 -2.25 21.53 4.05
C LYS A 5 -1.82 22.77 4.84
N LYS A 6 -1.21 22.61 6.03
CA LYS A 6 -0.76 23.74 6.85
C LYS A 6 0.62 24.28 6.46
N THR A 7 1.43 23.46 5.77
CA THR A 7 2.83 23.81 5.50
C THR A 7 3.03 24.62 4.21
N PHE A 8 2.07 24.58 3.27
CA PHE A 8 2.25 25.13 1.92
C PHE A 8 1.27 26.23 1.52
N ALA A 9 0.30 26.58 2.36
CA ALA A 9 -0.56 27.72 2.06
C ALA A 9 -0.01 28.98 2.73
N PRO A 10 0.65 29.91 2.01
CA PRO A 10 0.93 31.22 2.55
C PRO A 10 -0.40 31.86 2.91
N LYS A 11 -0.52 32.37 4.13
CA LYS A 11 -1.71 33.15 4.49
C LYS A 11 -1.72 34.42 3.61
N PRO A 12 -2.78 34.63 2.81
CA PRO A 12 -2.89 35.85 2.02
C PRO A 12 -2.88 37.06 2.97
N LYS A 13 -1.90 37.90 2.85
CA LYS A 13 -1.89 39.21 3.50
C LYS A 13 -2.25 40.22 2.41
N GLU A 14 -3.29 41.00 2.61
CA GLU A 14 -3.65 42.26 1.92
C GLU A 14 -3.94 42.22 0.41
N HIS A 15 -3.61 41.12 -0.30
CA HIS A 15 -3.97 40.98 -1.72
C HIS A 15 -4.82 39.71 -1.83
N ASP A 16 -5.94 39.80 -2.50
CA ASP A 16 -6.86 38.68 -2.74
C ASP A 16 -6.25 37.66 -3.73
N ILE A 17 -5.04 37.18 -3.40
CA ILE A 17 -4.28 36.21 -4.19
C ILE A 17 -4.81 34.83 -3.89
N GLN A 18 -5.41 34.17 -4.88
CA GLN A 18 -5.86 32.78 -4.81
C GLN A 18 -4.80 31.88 -5.44
N MET A 19 -4.47 30.79 -4.73
CA MET A 19 -3.56 29.76 -5.24
C MET A 19 -4.34 28.49 -5.55
N GLN A 20 -4.19 27.97 -6.76
CA GLN A 20 -4.66 26.65 -7.15
C GLN A 20 -3.47 25.75 -7.45
N GLN A 21 -3.45 24.54 -6.87
CA GLN A 21 -2.38 23.57 -7.07
C GLN A 21 -2.87 22.45 -8.00
N TYR A 22 -2.01 22.07 -8.94
CA TYR A 22 -2.20 20.91 -9.79
C TYR A 22 -1.06 19.93 -9.51
N LEU A 23 -1.41 18.69 -9.16
CA LEU A 23 -0.46 17.60 -8.96
C LEU A 23 -0.49 16.70 -10.20
N LEU A 24 0.67 16.47 -10.81
CA LEU A 24 0.84 15.60 -11.96
C LEU A 24 1.66 14.37 -11.56
N GLY A 25 1.30 13.21 -12.10
CA GLY A 25 2.02 11.97 -11.86
C GLY A 25 1.16 10.87 -11.26
N SER A 26 1.82 9.81 -10.80
CA SER A 26 1.15 8.67 -10.17
C SER A 26 0.56 9.05 -8.81
N MET A 27 -0.65 8.59 -8.56
CA MET A 27 -1.38 8.86 -7.33
C MET A 27 -1.27 7.71 -6.35
N ILE A 28 -1.28 8.01 -5.07
CA ILE A 28 -1.47 7.05 -3.98
C ILE A 28 -2.77 7.44 -3.28
N CYS A 29 -3.68 6.48 -3.14
CA CYS A 29 -4.89 6.65 -2.34
C CYS A 29 -4.73 5.97 -0.99
N LYS A 30 -5.13 6.65 0.07
CA LYS A 30 -5.24 6.07 1.41
C LYS A 30 -6.71 5.94 1.80
N PHE A 31 -7.10 4.73 2.22
CA PHE A 31 -8.40 4.42 2.81
C PHE A 31 -8.23 4.03 4.28
N THR A 32 -9.28 4.14 5.06
CA THR A 32 -9.34 3.59 6.42
C THR A 32 -10.34 2.45 6.42
N MET A 33 -9.85 1.24 6.60
CA MET A 33 -10.68 0.03 6.58
C MET A 33 -11.41 -0.17 7.91
N PRO A 34 -12.64 -0.72 7.88
CA PRO A 34 -13.43 -0.96 9.08
C PRO A 34 -12.73 -1.90 10.07
N LYS A 35 -12.82 -1.60 11.36
CA LYS A 35 -12.17 -2.40 12.42
C LYS A 35 -12.57 -3.88 12.40
N HIS A 36 -13.84 -4.19 12.09
CA HIS A 36 -14.30 -5.58 12.05
C HIS A 36 -13.62 -6.39 10.94
N MET A 37 -13.29 -5.78 9.79
CA MET A 37 -12.50 -6.43 8.73
C MET A 37 -11.09 -6.75 9.20
N ILE A 38 -10.42 -5.78 9.85
CA ILE A 38 -9.07 -5.99 10.39
C ILE A 38 -9.06 -7.16 11.37
N VAL A 39 -10.04 -7.22 12.26
CA VAL A 39 -10.19 -8.33 13.22
C VAL A 39 -10.51 -9.64 12.49
N GLY A 40 -11.40 -9.63 11.51
CA GLY A 40 -11.79 -10.79 10.72
C GLY A 40 -10.60 -11.40 9.98
N ILE A 41 -9.86 -10.60 9.22
CA ILE A 41 -8.67 -11.03 8.46
C ILE A 41 -7.57 -11.57 9.41
N ASN A 42 -7.27 -10.88 10.52
CA ASN A 42 -6.31 -11.38 11.50
C ASN A 42 -6.74 -12.73 12.09
N ASN A 43 -8.01 -12.88 12.44
CA ASN A 43 -8.53 -14.13 13.01
C ASN A 43 -8.51 -15.28 11.99
N ALA A 44 -8.82 -15.01 10.73
CA ALA A 44 -8.76 -16.01 9.66
C ALA A 44 -7.30 -16.46 9.45
N TYR A 45 -6.38 -15.53 9.38
CA TYR A 45 -4.95 -15.83 9.23
C TYR A 45 -4.37 -16.59 10.44
N ASP A 46 -4.65 -16.13 11.68
CA ASP A 46 -4.11 -16.75 12.89
C ASP A 46 -4.67 -18.18 13.13
N LYS A 47 -5.81 -18.54 12.52
CA LYS A 47 -6.43 -19.87 12.57
C LYS A 47 -6.01 -20.78 11.41
N ALA A 48 -5.57 -20.21 10.30
CA ALA A 48 -5.21 -20.96 9.11
C ALA A 48 -3.98 -21.85 9.38
N LYS A 49 -3.99 -23.04 8.77
CA LYS A 49 -2.87 -23.97 8.81
C LYS A 49 -2.38 -24.20 7.39
N ASP A 50 -1.10 -24.47 7.25
CA ASP A 50 -0.49 -24.89 5.98
C ASP A 50 -0.72 -23.88 4.83
N LEU A 51 -0.70 -22.58 5.14
CA LEU A 51 -0.79 -21.54 4.11
C LEU A 51 0.40 -21.63 3.15
N PRO A 52 0.17 -21.49 1.83
CA PRO A 52 1.25 -21.52 0.85
C PRO A 52 2.23 -20.35 1.10
N ALA A 53 3.52 -20.65 1.12
CA ALA A 53 4.56 -19.63 1.21
C ALA A 53 4.55 -18.74 -0.04
N HIS A 54 4.93 -17.49 0.13
CA HIS A 54 5.04 -16.51 -0.96
C HIS A 54 6.45 -15.90 -1.09
N ASN A 55 7.36 -16.21 -0.18
CA ASN A 55 8.70 -15.65 -0.06
C ASN A 55 9.55 -15.77 -1.33
N ASP A 56 9.41 -16.88 -2.08
CA ASP A 56 10.22 -17.17 -3.28
C ASP A 56 9.98 -16.18 -4.42
N HIS A 57 8.96 -15.36 -4.32
CA HIS A 57 8.55 -14.38 -5.32
C HIS A 57 8.79 -12.93 -4.90
N LEU A 58 9.32 -12.71 -3.69
CA LEU A 58 9.46 -11.37 -3.13
C LEU A 58 10.93 -10.99 -2.94
N ALA A 59 11.22 -9.73 -3.19
CA ALA A 59 12.57 -9.19 -3.06
C ALA A 59 13.02 -8.99 -1.60
N GLY A 60 12.08 -9.15 -0.64
CA GLY A 60 12.27 -8.83 0.77
C GLY A 60 13.09 -9.86 1.54
N LYS A 61 13.56 -9.47 2.72
CA LYS A 61 14.08 -10.36 3.75
C LYS A 61 13.04 -10.48 4.86
N ILE A 62 11.93 -11.13 4.56
CA ILE A 62 10.83 -11.41 5.48
C ILE A 62 10.61 -12.92 5.49
N ALA A 63 10.73 -13.54 6.67
CA ALA A 63 10.66 -14.99 6.78
C ALA A 63 9.22 -15.53 6.65
N ASN A 64 8.24 -14.75 7.08
CA ASN A 64 6.85 -15.19 7.16
C ASN A 64 5.98 -14.38 6.18
N GLU A 65 5.90 -14.89 4.95
CA GLU A 65 5.06 -14.35 3.88
C GLU A 65 4.21 -15.48 3.30
N PHE A 66 2.89 -15.36 3.44
CA PHE A 66 1.96 -16.44 3.08
C PHE A 66 0.81 -15.93 2.21
N LYS A 67 0.45 -16.71 1.19
CA LYS A 67 -0.74 -16.45 0.37
C LYS A 67 -2.00 -16.61 1.22
N VAL A 68 -2.92 -15.67 1.08
CA VAL A 68 -4.15 -15.62 1.89
C VAL A 68 -5.41 -15.43 1.06
N THR A 69 -5.32 -15.42 -0.26
CA THR A 69 -6.46 -15.19 -1.17
C THR A 69 -7.65 -16.10 -0.85
N ASP A 70 -7.38 -17.36 -0.49
CA ASP A 70 -8.42 -18.38 -0.26
C ASP A 70 -9.08 -18.28 1.12
N ILE A 71 -8.46 -17.59 2.07
CA ILE A 71 -9.03 -17.40 3.41
C ILE A 71 -9.76 -16.06 3.56
N LEU A 72 -9.70 -15.18 2.56
CA LEU A 72 -10.47 -13.94 2.55
C LEU A 72 -11.94 -14.22 2.25
N SER A 73 -12.84 -13.61 3.03
CA SER A 73 -14.28 -13.66 2.75
C SER A 73 -14.63 -12.90 1.47
N ASP A 74 -15.81 -13.19 0.92
CA ASP A 74 -16.32 -12.44 -0.24
C ASP A 74 -16.56 -10.97 0.11
N ASP A 75 -16.93 -10.67 1.35
CA ASP A 75 -17.07 -9.29 1.84
C ASP A 75 -15.71 -8.57 1.85
N ASP A 76 -14.61 -9.24 2.29
CA ASP A 76 -13.27 -8.67 2.23
C ASP A 76 -12.87 -8.38 0.78
N LYS A 77 -13.02 -9.35 -0.11
CA LYS A 77 -12.71 -9.20 -1.55
C LYS A 77 -13.51 -8.09 -2.20
N SER A 78 -14.81 -8.00 -1.87
CA SER A 78 -15.70 -6.95 -2.35
C SER A 78 -15.27 -5.56 -1.88
N ALA A 79 -14.89 -5.42 -0.62
CA ALA A 79 -14.39 -4.15 -0.06
C ALA A 79 -13.09 -3.70 -0.73
N PHE A 80 -12.15 -4.60 -0.99
CA PHE A 80 -10.93 -4.27 -1.75
C PHE A 80 -11.27 -3.85 -3.18
N ARG A 81 -12.14 -4.58 -3.88
CA ARG A 81 -12.60 -4.21 -5.23
C ARG A 81 -13.20 -2.82 -5.25
N MET A 82 -14.02 -2.47 -4.25
CA MET A 82 -14.60 -1.14 -4.13
C MET A 82 -13.52 -0.05 -3.94
N CYS A 83 -12.50 -0.29 -3.12
CA CYS A 83 -11.39 0.65 -2.93
C CYS A 83 -10.58 0.84 -4.23
N PHE A 84 -10.29 -0.23 -4.97
CA PHE A 84 -9.64 -0.15 -6.28
C PHE A 84 -10.51 0.61 -7.29
N GLN A 85 -11.82 0.35 -7.31
CA GLN A 85 -12.75 1.08 -8.17
C GLN A 85 -12.78 2.57 -7.84
N GLN A 86 -12.76 2.93 -6.56
CA GLN A 86 -12.69 4.33 -6.13
C GLN A 86 -11.38 5.00 -6.56
N TYR A 87 -10.25 4.27 -6.53
CA TYR A 87 -8.99 4.76 -7.09
C TYR A 87 -9.15 5.08 -8.58
N LEU A 88 -9.72 4.16 -9.38
CA LEU A 88 -9.94 4.36 -10.81
C LEU A 88 -10.86 5.56 -11.11
N HIS A 89 -11.90 5.75 -10.30
CA HIS A 89 -12.75 6.95 -10.38
C HIS A 89 -11.94 8.24 -10.18
N SER A 90 -11.05 8.25 -9.19
CA SER A 90 -10.22 9.42 -8.85
C SER A 90 -9.27 9.82 -9.97
N ILE A 91 -8.84 8.88 -10.81
CA ILE A 91 -8.00 9.12 -11.99
C ILE A 91 -8.79 9.15 -13.31
N GLN A 92 -10.13 9.30 -13.23
CA GLN A 92 -11.04 9.40 -14.37
C GLN A 92 -11.04 8.18 -15.31
N LYS A 93 -10.89 6.97 -14.73
CA LYS A 93 -10.93 5.68 -15.44
C LYS A 93 -11.98 4.72 -14.86
N PRO A 94 -13.24 5.17 -14.63
CA PRO A 94 -14.23 4.38 -13.89
C PRO A 94 -14.70 3.10 -14.60
N PHE A 95 -14.47 2.99 -15.91
CA PHE A 95 -14.93 1.86 -16.73
C PHE A 95 -13.86 0.80 -16.97
N TRP A 96 -12.69 0.91 -16.33
CA TRP A 96 -11.69 -0.13 -16.42
C TRP A 96 -12.11 -1.34 -15.57
N HIS A 97 -11.87 -2.55 -16.10
CA HIS A 97 -12.16 -3.79 -15.40
C HIS A 97 -11.06 -4.07 -14.37
N ILE A 98 -11.47 -4.58 -13.20
CA ILE A 98 -10.61 -4.98 -12.10
C ILE A 98 -10.69 -6.50 -11.97
N ASP A 99 -9.54 -7.14 -12.11
CA ASP A 99 -9.36 -8.55 -11.84
C ASP A 99 -8.46 -8.70 -10.60
N LEU A 100 -9.04 -9.23 -9.50
CA LEU A 100 -8.32 -9.41 -8.25
C LEU A 100 -7.37 -10.59 -8.37
N GLU A 101 -6.11 -10.34 -8.09
CA GLU A 101 -5.02 -11.32 -8.20
C GLU A 101 -4.75 -12.02 -6.84
N ASN A 102 -3.49 -12.08 -6.46
CA ASN A 102 -3.08 -12.70 -5.22
C ASN A 102 -3.08 -11.72 -4.05
N ALA A 103 -3.52 -12.22 -2.91
CA ALA A 103 -3.35 -11.57 -1.62
C ALA A 103 -2.35 -12.37 -0.77
N TRP A 104 -1.48 -11.67 -0.05
CA TRP A 104 -0.53 -12.29 0.88
C TRP A 104 -0.35 -11.44 2.12
N ILE A 105 -0.01 -12.10 3.24
CA ILE A 105 0.30 -11.45 4.51
C ILE A 105 1.79 -11.59 4.79
N ASN A 106 2.37 -10.47 5.23
CA ASN A 106 3.75 -10.35 5.68
C ASN A 106 3.76 -10.11 7.18
N ASP A 107 4.35 -11.04 7.94
CA ASP A 107 4.65 -10.87 9.36
C ASP A 107 6.14 -10.51 9.51
N MET A 108 6.45 -9.22 9.37
CA MET A 108 7.79 -8.68 9.42
C MET A 108 8.26 -8.51 10.87
N LYS A 109 9.42 -9.09 11.20
CA LYS A 109 10.09 -9.01 12.51
C LYS A 109 11.16 -7.94 12.53
N ALA A 110 11.65 -7.62 13.72
CA ALA A 110 12.81 -6.73 13.90
C ALA A 110 14.01 -7.22 13.07
N GLY A 111 14.66 -6.28 12.37
CA GLY A 111 15.78 -6.56 11.46
C GLY A 111 15.39 -7.03 10.06
N GLU A 112 14.13 -7.39 9.83
CA GLU A 112 13.62 -7.71 8.50
C GLU A 112 13.21 -6.42 7.76
N TYR A 113 13.19 -6.47 6.44
CA TYR A 113 12.86 -5.33 5.59
C TYR A 113 12.33 -5.80 4.23
N ASN A 114 11.62 -4.92 3.55
CA ASN A 114 11.26 -5.10 2.16
C ASN A 114 11.95 -4.01 1.33
N PRO A 115 12.95 -4.36 0.48
CA PRO A 115 13.68 -3.37 -0.30
C PRO A 115 12.76 -2.68 -1.29
N PHE A 116 13.22 -1.58 -1.86
CA PHE A 116 12.49 -0.90 -2.92
C PHE A 116 12.29 -1.81 -4.12
N HIS A 117 11.05 -2.01 -4.51
CA HIS A 117 10.61 -2.85 -5.62
C HIS A 117 9.33 -2.28 -6.24
N TRP A 118 8.95 -2.84 -7.37
CA TRP A 118 7.67 -2.61 -8.04
C TRP A 118 7.03 -3.95 -8.39
N HIS A 119 5.77 -3.93 -8.79
CA HIS A 119 5.05 -5.13 -9.19
C HIS A 119 4.95 -5.24 -10.71
N THR A 120 4.85 -6.48 -11.16
CA THR A 120 4.57 -6.85 -12.56
C THR A 120 3.54 -7.96 -12.58
N SER A 121 2.84 -8.12 -13.69
CA SER A 121 1.99 -9.27 -13.97
C SER A 121 2.37 -9.87 -15.32
N THR A 122 2.20 -11.17 -15.48
CA THR A 122 2.35 -11.84 -16.77
C THR A 122 1.14 -11.65 -17.67
N MET A 123 0.02 -11.18 -17.10
CA MET A 123 -1.27 -11.04 -17.79
C MET A 123 -1.45 -9.65 -18.41
N THR A 124 -0.91 -8.63 -17.76
CA THR A 124 -1.03 -7.22 -18.20
C THR A 124 0.04 -6.35 -17.58
N ASP A 125 0.46 -5.31 -18.29
CA ASP A 125 1.36 -4.27 -17.75
C ASP A 125 0.62 -3.26 -16.86
N LEU A 126 -0.71 -3.36 -16.78
CA LEU A 126 -1.56 -2.44 -16.02
C LEU A 126 -2.08 -3.12 -14.77
N GLY A 127 -1.82 -2.53 -13.64
CA GLY A 127 -2.32 -3.03 -12.37
C GLY A 127 -2.10 -2.08 -11.22
N MET A 128 -2.70 -2.45 -10.10
CA MET A 128 -2.54 -1.76 -8.82
C MET A 128 -2.16 -2.74 -7.74
N SER A 129 -1.31 -2.30 -6.83
CA SER A 129 -1.01 -2.97 -5.59
C SER A 129 -1.62 -2.23 -4.41
N SER A 130 -1.77 -2.94 -3.30
CA SER A 130 -2.20 -2.34 -2.06
C SER A 130 -1.42 -2.87 -0.87
N VAL A 131 -1.37 -2.07 0.21
CA VAL A 131 -0.82 -2.46 1.50
C VAL A 131 -1.79 -2.06 2.60
N LEU A 132 -2.38 -3.06 3.27
CA LEU A 132 -3.24 -2.89 4.43
C LEU A 132 -2.46 -3.21 5.72
N VAL A 133 -2.46 -2.31 6.68
CA VAL A 133 -1.83 -2.54 7.99
C VAL A 133 -2.77 -3.29 8.92
N LEU A 134 -2.41 -4.51 9.30
CA LEU A 134 -3.20 -5.40 10.16
C LEU A 134 -2.75 -5.42 11.62
N LYS A 135 -1.42 -5.37 11.85
CA LYS A 135 -0.82 -5.24 13.20
C LYS A 135 0.37 -4.29 13.12
N ARG A 136 0.61 -3.61 14.20
CA ARG A 136 1.74 -2.70 14.36
C ARG A 136 2.37 -2.94 15.73
N PRO A 137 3.70 -3.05 15.84
CA PRO A 137 4.36 -3.09 17.15
C PRO A 137 4.15 -1.79 17.89
N LYS A 138 4.16 -1.84 19.21
CA LYS A 138 4.02 -0.66 20.09
C LYS A 138 5.16 0.34 19.89
N THR A 139 6.33 -0.18 19.52
CA THR A 139 7.51 0.62 19.20
C THR A 139 8.25 0.03 18.02
N TYR A 140 8.90 0.89 17.23
CA TYR A 140 9.84 0.50 16.20
C TYR A 140 11.30 0.58 16.68
N GLY A 141 11.50 0.73 18.00
CA GLY A 141 12.82 0.76 18.64
C GLY A 141 13.60 2.05 18.41
N LYS A 142 14.92 1.97 18.62
CA LYS A 142 15.80 3.11 18.38
C LYS A 142 15.93 3.37 16.89
N GLU A 143 15.72 4.64 16.51
CA GLU A 143 15.76 5.04 15.09
C GLU A 143 17.13 4.80 14.47
N PHE A 144 17.17 4.18 13.28
CA PHE A 144 18.39 3.97 12.49
C PHE A 144 18.80 5.20 11.69
N SER A 145 17.81 5.99 11.28
CA SER A 145 18.05 7.24 10.59
C SER A 145 18.13 8.41 11.58
N ARG A 146 18.03 9.64 11.06
CA ARG A 146 17.97 10.83 11.91
C ARG A 146 16.63 10.90 12.63
N GLU A 147 16.61 11.34 13.89
CA GLU A 147 15.38 11.44 14.70
C GLU A 147 14.31 12.39 14.10
N ASP A 148 14.76 13.41 13.38
CA ASP A 148 13.88 14.36 12.69
C ASP A 148 13.26 13.80 11.39
N THR A 149 13.80 12.68 10.88
CA THR A 149 13.32 11.98 9.69
C THR A 149 13.19 10.48 9.94
N PRO A 150 12.34 10.05 10.87
CA PRO A 150 12.26 8.65 11.28
C PRO A 150 11.85 7.74 10.12
N ALA A 151 12.48 6.56 10.04
CA ALA A 151 12.29 5.58 8.98
C ALA A 151 11.87 4.18 9.49
N ASN A 152 12.21 3.82 10.71
CA ASN A 152 12.00 2.47 11.23
C ASN A 152 10.57 1.97 11.03
N GLY A 153 10.43 0.79 10.39
CA GLY A 153 9.16 0.12 10.12
C GLY A 153 8.23 0.87 9.16
N ARG A 154 8.66 1.98 8.58
CA ARG A 154 7.82 2.82 7.72
C ARG A 154 7.79 2.32 6.29
N LEU A 155 6.63 2.46 5.69
CA LEU A 155 6.42 2.29 4.26
C LEU A 155 6.81 3.59 3.55
N GLU A 156 7.62 3.46 2.50
CA GLU A 156 8.04 4.58 1.68
C GLU A 156 7.71 4.31 0.22
N PHE A 157 7.25 5.36 -0.45
CA PHE A 157 6.96 5.39 -1.88
C PHE A 157 7.89 6.38 -2.56
N ASN A 158 8.41 5.98 -3.72
CA ASN A 158 9.17 6.85 -4.60
C ASN A 158 8.47 6.86 -5.97
N GLY A 159 8.07 8.04 -6.39
CA GLY A 159 7.34 8.23 -7.64
C GLY A 159 7.71 9.54 -8.33
N GLY A 160 7.76 9.48 -9.65
CA GLY A 160 8.10 10.64 -10.46
C GLY A 160 9.60 10.94 -10.54
N GLN A 161 9.92 12.02 -11.22
CA GLN A 161 11.28 12.49 -11.38
C GLN A 161 11.71 13.24 -10.11
N GLN A 162 12.90 12.93 -9.59
CA GLN A 162 13.49 13.71 -8.52
C GLN A 162 13.95 15.07 -9.05
N ASP A 163 13.38 16.10 -8.49
CA ASP A 163 13.69 17.51 -8.79
C ASP A 163 13.59 18.31 -7.48
N PRO A 164 14.41 19.34 -7.27
CA PRO A 164 14.36 20.17 -6.05
C PRO A 164 12.98 20.79 -5.75
N LEU A 165 12.13 20.92 -6.76
CA LEU A 165 10.78 21.48 -6.64
C LEU A 165 9.68 20.42 -6.76
N SER A 166 10.02 19.12 -6.79
CA SER A 166 9.06 18.01 -6.88
C SER A 166 8.81 17.35 -5.53
N ILE A 167 7.61 16.76 -5.38
CA ILE A 167 7.31 15.81 -4.30
C ILE A 167 7.41 14.42 -4.91
N SER A 168 8.60 13.82 -4.86
CA SER A 168 8.90 12.53 -5.47
C SER A 168 9.02 11.39 -4.45
N GLN A 169 8.98 11.69 -3.15
CA GLN A 169 9.12 10.71 -2.08
C GLN A 169 8.04 10.94 -1.01
N LEU A 170 7.41 9.86 -0.57
CA LEU A 170 6.44 9.87 0.52
C LEU A 170 6.75 8.73 1.49
N ARG A 171 7.12 9.07 2.72
CA ARG A 171 7.27 8.12 3.83
C ARG A 171 6.09 8.26 4.77
N VAL A 172 5.41 7.14 5.08
CA VAL A 172 4.19 7.14 5.85
C VAL A 172 4.35 6.41 7.20
N ASP A 173 3.81 7.01 8.25
CA ASP A 173 3.62 6.37 9.55
C ASP A 173 2.25 5.69 9.57
N ALA A 174 2.17 4.55 8.85
CA ALA A 174 0.92 3.84 8.63
C ALA A 174 0.36 3.24 9.92
N GLN A 175 -0.92 3.45 10.17
CA GLN A 175 -1.65 2.96 11.35
C GLN A 175 -2.44 1.70 11.01
N VAL A 176 -2.81 0.90 12.04
CA VAL A 176 -3.68 -0.26 11.85
C VAL A 176 -5.01 0.17 11.22
N GLY A 177 -5.38 -0.48 10.14
CA GLY A 177 -6.54 -0.15 9.31
C GLY A 177 -6.25 0.78 8.13
N ASP A 178 -5.06 1.38 8.04
CA ASP A 178 -4.66 2.13 6.85
C ASP A 178 -4.45 1.18 5.67
N LEU A 179 -5.13 1.44 4.57
CA LEU A 179 -4.96 0.78 3.28
C LEU A 179 -4.43 1.80 2.27
N TYR A 180 -3.26 1.55 1.72
CA TYR A 180 -2.67 2.33 0.63
C TYR A 180 -2.82 1.59 -0.68
N ILE A 181 -3.30 2.28 -1.73
CA ILE A 181 -3.43 1.76 -3.10
C ILE A 181 -2.60 2.62 -4.04
N PHE A 182 -1.84 1.98 -4.91
CA PHE A 182 -0.91 2.62 -5.82
C PHE A 182 -0.69 1.76 -7.09
N PRO A 183 -0.20 2.35 -8.21
CA PRO A 183 0.09 1.60 -9.43
C PRO A 183 1.20 0.56 -9.23
N TYR A 184 1.19 -0.52 -9.99
CA TYR A 184 2.26 -1.53 -10.01
C TYR A 184 3.65 -0.93 -10.20
N THR A 185 3.77 0.08 -11.04
CA THR A 185 5.03 0.75 -11.35
C THR A 185 5.57 1.66 -10.24
N MET A 186 4.79 1.87 -9.17
CA MET A 186 5.20 2.68 -8.03
C MET A 186 6.29 1.98 -7.23
N LEU A 187 7.50 2.53 -7.23
CA LEU A 187 8.61 2.04 -6.43
C LEU A 187 8.31 2.26 -4.95
N HIS A 188 8.33 1.19 -4.15
CA HIS A 188 8.02 1.26 -2.72
C HIS A 188 8.81 0.22 -1.93
N GLY A 189 8.97 0.48 -0.63
CA GLY A 189 9.73 -0.38 0.27
C GLY A 189 9.36 -0.16 1.73
N VAL A 190 9.83 -1.05 2.60
CA VAL A 190 9.62 -0.96 4.05
C VAL A 190 10.94 -1.06 4.76
N TYR A 191 11.25 -0.06 5.59
CA TYR A 191 12.45 -0.03 6.38
C TYR A 191 12.42 -1.05 7.52
N PRO A 192 13.59 -1.60 7.91
CA PRO A 192 13.69 -2.42 9.10
C PRO A 192 13.34 -1.62 10.37
N PHE A 193 13.08 -2.34 11.45
CA PHE A 193 12.92 -1.78 12.78
C PHE A 193 13.66 -2.67 13.80
N ASN A 194 13.71 -2.27 15.07
CA ASN A 194 14.45 -2.97 16.11
C ASN A 194 13.78 -2.84 17.50
N GLY A 195 14.39 -3.47 18.52
CA GLY A 195 14.04 -3.24 19.92
C GLY A 195 12.69 -3.80 20.35
N THR A 196 12.12 -4.74 19.59
CA THR A 196 10.87 -5.43 19.96
C THR A 196 10.79 -6.81 19.31
N ASP A 197 10.08 -7.74 19.96
CA ASP A 197 9.74 -9.06 19.41
C ASP A 197 8.33 -9.05 18.76
N GLU A 198 7.61 -7.93 18.84
CA GLU A 198 6.31 -7.79 18.20
C GLU A 198 6.47 -7.70 16.68
N VAL A 199 5.48 -8.24 15.95
CA VAL A 199 5.49 -8.24 14.48
C VAL A 199 4.75 -7.03 13.91
N ARG A 200 5.25 -6.54 12.77
CA ARG A 200 4.51 -5.66 11.86
C ARG A 200 3.83 -6.52 10.82
N ARG A 201 2.50 -6.68 10.93
CA ARG A 201 1.69 -7.43 9.96
C ARG A 201 1.06 -6.51 8.95
N THR A 202 1.27 -6.81 7.67
CA THR A 202 0.57 -6.17 6.56
C THR A 202 0.00 -7.21 5.62
N MET A 203 -1.08 -6.87 4.94
CA MET A 203 -1.61 -7.65 3.82
C MET A 203 -1.47 -6.83 2.55
N SER A 204 -0.89 -7.42 1.53
CA SER A 204 -0.91 -6.90 0.18
C SER A 204 -1.97 -7.62 -0.64
N TYR A 205 -2.65 -6.90 -1.51
CA TYR A 205 -3.58 -7.44 -2.48
C TYR A 205 -3.39 -6.72 -3.80
N ASN A 206 -3.12 -7.48 -4.84
CA ASN A 206 -2.90 -6.97 -6.19
C ASN A 206 -4.16 -7.10 -7.04
N CYS A 207 -4.29 -6.24 -8.03
CA CYS A 207 -5.27 -6.41 -9.09
C CYS A 207 -4.70 -6.04 -10.46
N ASN A 208 -5.06 -6.82 -11.47
CA ASN A 208 -4.85 -6.51 -12.87
C ASN A 208 -5.94 -5.56 -13.36
N LEU A 209 -5.59 -4.74 -14.32
CA LEU A 209 -6.49 -3.76 -14.93
C LEU A 209 -6.59 -3.99 -16.43
N TYR A 210 -7.81 -3.95 -16.94
CA TYR A 210 -8.08 -4.05 -18.36
C TYR A 210 -8.90 -2.84 -18.82
N LYS A 211 -8.51 -2.26 -19.95
CA LYS A 211 -9.26 -1.18 -20.58
C LYS A 211 -10.61 -1.71 -21.09
N PRO A 212 -11.62 -0.86 -21.25
CA PRO A 212 -12.87 -1.26 -21.89
C PRO A 212 -12.60 -1.95 -23.24
N GLY A 213 -13.21 -3.11 -23.46
CA GLY A 213 -13.02 -3.93 -24.66
C GLY A 213 -11.77 -4.84 -24.68
N GLN A 214 -10.95 -4.84 -23.63
CA GLN A 214 -9.80 -5.76 -23.49
C GLN A 214 -10.08 -6.98 -22.59
N VAL A 215 -11.27 -7.10 -22.03
CA VAL A 215 -11.65 -8.27 -21.23
C VAL A 215 -11.77 -9.45 -22.19
N GLN A 216 -10.83 -10.40 -22.13
CA GLN A 216 -11.03 -11.69 -22.76
C GLN A 216 -12.19 -12.37 -22.05
N THR A 217 -13.30 -12.56 -22.74
CA THR A 217 -14.30 -13.53 -22.32
C THR A 217 -13.61 -14.89 -22.36
N GLU A 218 -13.43 -15.52 -21.19
CA GLU A 218 -13.07 -16.93 -21.16
C GLU A 218 -14.17 -17.69 -21.92
N GLY A 219 -13.80 -18.37 -22.98
CA GLY A 219 -14.63 -19.39 -23.65
C GLY A 219 -15.27 -18.94 -24.97
N GLU A 220 -14.53 -19.01 -26.03
CA GLU A 220 -14.98 -19.63 -27.29
C GLU A 220 -13.99 -20.73 -27.70
#